data_bcc1f46463bc2e092c5574fd665bde77
#
_entry.id   bcc1f46463bc2e092c5574fd665bde77
#
_cell.length_a   1.000
_cell.length_b   1.000
_cell.length_c   1.000
_cell.angle_alpha   90.00
_cell.angle_beta   90.00
_cell.angle_gamma   90.00
#
_symmetry.space_group_name_H-M   'P 1'
#
loop_
_entity.id
_entity.type
_entity.pdbx_description
1 polymer ?
#
loop_
_entity_poly.entity_id
_entity_poly.type
_entity_poly.pdbx_seq_one_letter_code
_entity_poly.pdbx_strand_id
1 'polypeptide(L)'
;VEIPDDVFYAAMLTLFYTERVSKAYRMMQVRQQLDHLSPEMEGLKEDIEFFRKAADHYEFHRIKEAEQIVNELLKKYPGHPGFMKFKCRFLMEDAGENRIEAERFLDKALKMFPEDGYFLKYKADIFWMDGEMQKAAELYLQVKNKTTNGIVWMEMDRFFRGYKSEILKSCEELIANHNKKEALALMELWSRLIPEDDDIQGALYLAKTVCARTQSEIEKEIGEIRAVIGTQMITPVSVEKNPGKSRKQIKSDRTSDETSADDVNKKVSDPSTETEEVKAPADIQVKVSEE
;
A
#
# COMPACT_ATOMS: atom_id res chain seq x y z
N VAL A 1 -21.17 0.59 -47.31
CA VAL A 1 -20.45 -0.69 -47.35
C VAL A 1 -20.97 -1.51 -46.16
N GLU A 2 -21.70 -2.61 -46.47
CA GLU A 2 -22.13 -3.54 -45.43
C GLU A 2 -20.89 -4.31 -44.93
N ILE A 3 -20.64 -4.24 -43.63
CA ILE A 3 -19.60 -5.03 -42.98
C ILE A 3 -20.16 -6.44 -42.70
N PRO A 4 -19.56 -7.51 -43.19
CA PRO A 4 -19.98 -8.87 -42.86
C PRO A 4 -20.04 -9.13 -41.38
N ASP A 5 -20.99 -9.97 -40.92
CA ASP A 5 -21.24 -10.22 -39.52
C ASP A 5 -20.04 -10.82 -38.78
N ASP A 6 -19.32 -11.74 -39.41
CA ASP A 6 -18.11 -12.35 -38.87
C ASP A 6 -16.98 -11.33 -38.63
N VAL A 7 -16.80 -10.38 -39.58
CA VAL A 7 -15.81 -9.32 -39.47
C VAL A 7 -16.22 -8.34 -38.36
N PHE A 8 -17.51 -7.98 -38.30
CA PHE A 8 -18.00 -7.11 -37.24
C PHE A 8 -17.87 -7.76 -35.86
N TYR A 9 -18.25 -9.03 -35.71
CA TYR A 9 -18.13 -9.76 -34.48
C TYR A 9 -16.65 -9.88 -34.02
N ALA A 10 -15.73 -10.20 -34.91
CA ALA A 10 -14.31 -10.24 -34.63
C ALA A 10 -13.77 -8.88 -34.12
N ALA A 11 -14.26 -7.78 -34.73
CA ALA A 11 -13.93 -6.44 -34.27
C ALA A 11 -14.49 -6.14 -32.87
N MET A 12 -15.72 -6.58 -32.57
CA MET A 12 -16.34 -6.41 -31.26
C MET A 12 -15.60 -7.23 -30.19
N LEU A 13 -15.21 -8.49 -30.49
CA LEU A 13 -14.37 -9.29 -29.61
C LEU A 13 -13.01 -8.62 -29.35
N THR A 14 -12.40 -8.06 -30.39
CA THR A 14 -11.13 -7.33 -30.22
C THR A 14 -11.28 -6.14 -29.28
N LEU A 15 -12.35 -5.35 -29.42
CA LEU A 15 -12.65 -4.24 -28.53
C LEU A 15 -12.95 -4.71 -27.12
N PHE A 16 -13.65 -5.82 -26.95
CA PHE A 16 -13.96 -6.42 -25.68
C PHE A 16 -12.68 -6.84 -24.94
N TYR A 17 -11.82 -7.64 -25.55
CA TYR A 17 -10.56 -8.10 -24.95
C TYR A 17 -9.50 -6.99 -24.77
N THR A 18 -9.60 -5.88 -25.52
CA THR A 18 -8.74 -4.70 -25.31
C THR A 18 -9.33 -3.69 -24.30
N GLU A 19 -10.30 -4.12 -23.49
CA GLU A 19 -10.96 -3.31 -22.44
C GLU A 19 -11.72 -2.09 -22.98
N ARG A 20 -11.98 -2.02 -24.29
CA ARG A 20 -12.82 -0.99 -24.89
C ARG A 20 -14.29 -1.42 -24.92
N VAL A 21 -14.75 -2.00 -23.82
CA VAL A 21 -16.06 -2.63 -23.64
C VAL A 21 -17.21 -1.67 -23.98
N SER A 22 -17.14 -0.43 -23.50
CA SER A 22 -18.17 0.59 -23.80
C SER A 22 -18.23 0.94 -25.28
N LYS A 23 -17.11 0.88 -26.00
CA LYS A 23 -17.09 1.12 -27.44
C LYS A 23 -17.71 -0.06 -28.20
N ALA A 24 -17.36 -1.28 -27.82
CA ALA A 24 -17.97 -2.50 -28.38
C ALA A 24 -19.49 -2.46 -28.20
N TYR A 25 -19.96 -2.17 -27.00
CA TYR A 25 -21.38 -2.08 -26.67
C TYR A 25 -22.12 -1.05 -27.55
N ARG A 26 -21.60 0.19 -27.65
CA ARG A 26 -22.21 1.23 -28.48
C ARG A 26 -22.28 0.82 -29.96
N MET A 27 -21.22 0.18 -30.48
CA MET A 27 -21.22 -0.24 -31.90
C MET A 27 -22.24 -1.35 -32.13
N MET A 28 -22.44 -2.29 -31.21
CA MET A 28 -23.50 -3.30 -31.29
C MET A 28 -24.90 -2.67 -31.20
N GLN A 29 -25.10 -1.67 -30.35
CA GLN A 29 -26.36 -0.92 -30.30
C GLN A 29 -26.68 -0.23 -31.64
N VAL A 30 -25.70 0.42 -32.25
CA VAL A 30 -25.87 1.04 -33.57
C VAL A 30 -26.20 -0.01 -34.63
N ARG A 31 -25.49 -1.15 -34.65
CA ARG A 31 -25.79 -2.24 -35.60
C ARG A 31 -27.20 -2.76 -35.41
N GLN A 32 -27.65 -2.98 -34.17
CA GLN A 32 -28.98 -3.45 -33.83
C GLN A 32 -30.11 -2.51 -34.32
N GLN A 33 -29.83 -1.20 -34.38
CA GLN A 33 -30.79 -0.21 -34.94
C GLN A 33 -30.89 -0.27 -36.45
N LEU A 34 -29.85 -0.72 -37.14
CA LEU A 34 -29.77 -0.80 -38.59
C LEU A 34 -30.18 -2.17 -39.10
N ASP A 35 -29.89 -3.21 -38.35
CA ASP A 35 -30.11 -4.60 -38.72
C ASP A 35 -30.16 -5.48 -37.46
N HIS A 36 -30.44 -6.78 -37.61
CA HIS A 36 -30.40 -7.73 -36.51
C HIS A 36 -28.95 -8.07 -36.13
N LEU A 37 -28.72 -8.30 -34.82
CA LEU A 37 -27.47 -8.89 -34.35
C LEU A 37 -27.49 -10.40 -34.57
N SER A 38 -26.34 -10.98 -34.89
CA SER A 38 -26.22 -12.44 -34.84
C SER A 38 -26.36 -12.96 -33.40
N PRO A 39 -26.73 -14.24 -33.18
CA PRO A 39 -26.85 -14.81 -31.83
C PRO A 39 -25.56 -14.66 -30.99
N GLU A 40 -24.39 -14.76 -31.64
CA GLU A 40 -23.08 -14.59 -30.97
C GLU A 40 -22.88 -13.14 -30.51
N MET A 41 -23.34 -12.15 -31.31
CA MET A 41 -23.27 -10.72 -30.96
C MET A 41 -24.26 -10.37 -29.84
N GLU A 42 -25.47 -10.98 -29.88
CA GLU A 42 -26.46 -10.82 -28.80
C GLU A 42 -25.90 -11.37 -27.50
N GLY A 43 -25.32 -12.57 -27.50
CA GLY A 43 -24.69 -13.16 -26.32
C GLY A 43 -23.52 -12.33 -25.78
N LEU A 44 -22.68 -11.76 -26.66
CA LEU A 44 -21.60 -10.86 -26.23
C LEU A 44 -22.14 -9.57 -25.63
N LYS A 45 -23.21 -9.01 -26.21
CA LYS A 45 -23.87 -7.80 -25.70
C LYS A 45 -24.46 -8.04 -24.31
N GLU A 46 -25.13 -9.18 -24.10
CA GLU A 46 -25.66 -9.59 -22.79
C GLU A 46 -24.54 -9.73 -21.75
N ASP A 47 -23.40 -10.36 -22.10
CA ASP A 47 -22.25 -10.47 -21.21
C ASP A 47 -21.66 -9.09 -20.83
N ILE A 48 -21.64 -8.16 -21.77
CA ILE A 48 -21.20 -6.78 -21.49
C ILE A 48 -22.20 -6.07 -20.55
N GLU A 49 -23.50 -6.25 -20.76
CA GLU A 49 -24.53 -5.70 -19.86
C GLU A 49 -24.43 -6.32 -18.47
N PHE A 50 -24.13 -7.64 -18.40
CA PHE A 50 -23.94 -8.34 -17.15
C PHE A 50 -22.70 -7.81 -16.38
N PHE A 51 -21.59 -7.55 -17.10
CA PHE A 51 -20.42 -6.91 -16.51
C PHE A 51 -20.70 -5.49 -16.01
N ARG A 52 -21.49 -4.70 -16.71
CA ARG A 52 -21.90 -3.37 -16.24
C ARG A 52 -22.70 -3.45 -14.93
N LYS A 53 -23.58 -4.45 -14.78
CA LYS A 53 -24.26 -4.69 -13.52
C LYS A 53 -23.28 -5.01 -12.38
N ALA A 54 -22.16 -5.72 -12.65
CA ALA A 54 -21.13 -5.93 -11.66
C ALA A 54 -20.48 -4.62 -11.22
N ALA A 55 -20.20 -3.70 -12.17
CA ALA A 55 -19.68 -2.38 -11.84
C ALA A 55 -20.66 -1.56 -10.98
N ASP A 56 -21.96 -1.56 -11.37
CA ASP A 56 -23.02 -0.90 -10.60
C ASP A 56 -23.13 -1.49 -9.17
N HIS A 57 -23.11 -2.82 -9.04
CA HIS A 57 -23.11 -3.46 -7.71
C HIS A 57 -21.91 -3.05 -6.88
N TYR A 58 -20.74 -2.96 -7.49
CA TYR A 58 -19.52 -2.52 -6.82
C TYR A 58 -19.63 -1.07 -6.32
N GLU A 59 -20.11 -0.15 -7.16
CA GLU A 59 -20.32 1.26 -6.80
C GLU A 59 -21.31 1.43 -5.65
N PHE A 60 -22.31 0.54 -5.54
CA PHE A 60 -23.27 0.51 -4.44
C PHE A 60 -22.81 -0.35 -3.25
N HIS A 61 -21.53 -0.68 -3.12
CA HIS A 61 -20.94 -1.50 -2.05
C HIS A 61 -21.56 -2.90 -1.90
N ARG A 62 -22.19 -3.43 -2.94
CA ARG A 62 -22.71 -4.81 -3.00
C ARG A 62 -21.64 -5.74 -3.58
N ILE A 63 -20.57 -5.92 -2.82
CA ILE A 63 -19.33 -6.58 -3.27
C ILE A 63 -19.58 -8.04 -3.65
N LYS A 64 -20.38 -8.77 -2.84
CA LYS A 64 -20.64 -10.21 -3.09
C LYS A 64 -21.40 -10.46 -4.38
N GLU A 65 -22.38 -9.61 -4.70
CA GLU A 65 -23.14 -9.69 -5.94
C GLU A 65 -22.26 -9.34 -7.15
N ALA A 66 -21.45 -8.29 -7.02
CA ALA A 66 -20.47 -7.94 -8.06
C ALA A 66 -19.48 -9.09 -8.31
N GLU A 67 -18.97 -9.69 -7.25
CA GLU A 67 -18.01 -10.81 -7.33
C GLU A 67 -18.61 -12.05 -7.99
N GLN A 68 -19.85 -12.39 -7.67
CA GLN A 68 -20.56 -13.52 -8.31
C GLN A 68 -20.61 -13.34 -9.82
N ILE A 69 -21.04 -12.16 -10.29
CA ILE A 69 -21.09 -11.84 -11.72
C ILE A 69 -19.72 -11.96 -12.38
N VAL A 70 -18.69 -11.39 -11.76
CA VAL A 70 -17.32 -11.45 -12.32
C VAL A 70 -16.79 -12.88 -12.35
N ASN A 71 -17.10 -13.70 -11.34
CA ASN A 71 -16.71 -15.11 -11.32
C ASN A 71 -17.41 -15.92 -12.43
N GLU A 72 -18.67 -15.62 -12.76
CA GLU A 72 -19.38 -16.26 -13.88
C GLU A 72 -18.78 -15.84 -15.22
N LEU A 73 -18.50 -14.56 -15.40
CA LEU A 73 -17.85 -14.04 -16.60
C LEU A 73 -16.43 -14.61 -16.78
N LEU A 74 -15.68 -14.80 -15.71
CA LEU A 74 -14.35 -15.42 -15.75
C LEU A 74 -14.38 -16.92 -16.09
N LYS A 75 -15.48 -17.64 -15.80
CA LYS A 75 -15.67 -19.02 -16.28
C LYS A 75 -15.83 -19.04 -17.80
N LYS A 76 -16.58 -18.08 -18.36
CA LYS A 76 -16.81 -17.95 -19.81
C LYS A 76 -15.59 -17.34 -20.55
N TYR A 77 -14.90 -16.39 -19.91
CA TYR A 77 -13.79 -15.62 -20.47
C TYR A 77 -12.57 -15.63 -19.51
N PRO A 78 -11.91 -16.75 -19.29
CA PRO A 78 -10.89 -16.92 -18.23
C PRO A 78 -9.64 -16.05 -18.40
N GLY A 79 -9.42 -15.51 -19.61
CA GLY A 79 -8.27 -14.64 -19.92
C GLY A 79 -8.66 -13.18 -20.16
N HIS A 80 -9.88 -12.76 -19.80
CA HIS A 80 -10.29 -11.39 -20.05
C HIS A 80 -9.66 -10.42 -19.03
N PRO A 81 -8.80 -9.46 -19.45
CA PRO A 81 -8.02 -8.64 -18.52
C PRO A 81 -8.90 -7.79 -17.60
N GLY A 82 -9.98 -7.18 -18.11
CA GLY A 82 -10.89 -6.37 -17.30
C GLY A 82 -11.57 -7.15 -16.17
N PHE A 83 -12.02 -8.38 -16.44
CA PHE A 83 -12.64 -9.23 -15.40
C PHE A 83 -11.60 -9.69 -14.37
N MET A 84 -10.38 -9.99 -14.83
CA MET A 84 -9.29 -10.32 -13.92
C MET A 84 -8.91 -9.14 -13.03
N LYS A 85 -8.90 -7.92 -13.55
CA LYS A 85 -8.67 -6.71 -12.74
C LYS A 85 -9.75 -6.51 -11.67
N PHE A 86 -11.02 -6.71 -12.03
CA PHE A 86 -12.12 -6.64 -11.06
C PHE A 86 -11.99 -7.71 -9.98
N LYS A 87 -11.66 -8.96 -10.36
CA LYS A 87 -11.42 -10.02 -9.36
C LYS A 87 -10.25 -9.69 -8.44
N CYS A 88 -9.13 -9.20 -8.99
CA CYS A 88 -8.02 -8.72 -8.17
C CYS A 88 -8.46 -7.63 -7.18
N ARG A 89 -9.30 -6.67 -7.64
CA ARG A 89 -9.80 -5.60 -6.78
C ARG A 89 -10.58 -6.14 -5.59
N PHE A 90 -11.51 -7.08 -5.80
CA PHE A 90 -12.26 -7.70 -4.71
C PHE A 90 -11.35 -8.42 -3.72
N LEU A 91 -10.39 -9.21 -4.24
CA LEU A 91 -9.44 -9.93 -3.39
C LEU A 91 -8.53 -8.99 -2.61
N MET A 92 -8.23 -7.80 -3.14
CA MET A 92 -7.40 -6.81 -2.46
C MET A 92 -8.19 -6.01 -1.40
N GLU A 93 -9.50 -5.82 -1.57
CA GLU A 93 -10.34 -5.20 -0.53
C GLU A 93 -10.46 -6.10 0.71
N ASP A 94 -10.44 -7.41 0.51
CA ASP A 94 -10.50 -8.43 1.57
C ASP A 94 -9.12 -9.04 1.88
N ALA A 95 -8.05 -8.34 1.53
CA ALA A 95 -6.68 -8.86 1.59
C ALA A 95 -6.22 -9.30 3.00
N GLY A 96 -6.92 -8.87 4.06
CA GLY A 96 -6.67 -9.37 5.41
C GLY A 96 -7.00 -10.86 5.59
N GLU A 97 -8.11 -11.32 4.99
CA GLU A 97 -8.59 -12.71 5.12
C GLU A 97 -8.20 -13.57 3.90
N ASN A 98 -8.21 -12.99 2.70
CA ASN A 98 -8.04 -13.71 1.44
C ASN A 98 -6.70 -13.47 0.74
N ARG A 99 -5.68 -13.05 1.47
CA ARG A 99 -4.39 -12.64 0.93
C ARG A 99 -3.71 -13.69 0.05
N ILE A 100 -3.70 -14.94 0.49
CA ILE A 100 -3.06 -16.04 -0.25
C ILE A 100 -3.77 -16.26 -1.59
N GLU A 101 -5.10 -16.12 -1.62
CA GLU A 101 -5.87 -16.23 -2.85
C GLU A 101 -5.60 -15.04 -3.78
N ALA A 102 -5.56 -13.82 -3.23
CA ALA A 102 -5.20 -12.61 -3.96
C ALA A 102 -3.84 -12.74 -4.64
N GLU A 103 -2.84 -13.19 -3.92
CA GLU A 103 -1.49 -13.37 -4.43
C GLU A 103 -1.42 -14.43 -5.54
N ARG A 104 -2.03 -15.59 -5.33
CA ARG A 104 -2.08 -16.66 -6.35
C ARG A 104 -2.80 -16.21 -7.62
N PHE A 105 -3.91 -15.51 -7.47
CA PHE A 105 -4.67 -15.02 -8.61
C PHE A 105 -3.88 -13.95 -9.37
N LEU A 106 -3.23 -13.06 -8.65
CA LEU A 106 -2.40 -12.00 -9.20
C LEU A 106 -1.16 -12.55 -9.93
N ASP A 107 -0.51 -13.56 -9.38
CA ASP A 107 0.61 -14.25 -10.06
C ASP A 107 0.15 -14.93 -11.36
N LYS A 108 -1.06 -15.47 -11.39
CA LYS A 108 -1.67 -15.98 -12.63
C LYS A 108 -1.93 -14.85 -13.63
N ALA A 109 -2.46 -13.72 -13.16
CA ALA A 109 -2.71 -12.55 -14.01
C ALA A 109 -1.43 -11.97 -14.59
N LEU A 110 -0.37 -11.85 -13.79
CA LEU A 110 0.94 -11.35 -14.23
C LEU A 110 1.66 -12.29 -15.20
N LYS A 111 1.42 -13.61 -15.13
CA LYS A 111 1.90 -14.56 -16.16
C LYS A 111 1.26 -14.32 -17.52
N MET A 112 0.01 -13.90 -17.56
CA MET A 112 -0.72 -13.60 -18.80
C MET A 112 -0.47 -12.17 -19.29
N PHE A 113 -0.31 -11.23 -18.37
CA PHE A 113 -0.19 -9.78 -18.63
C PHE A 113 0.96 -9.19 -17.81
N PRO A 114 2.23 -9.50 -18.14
CA PRO A 114 3.40 -9.17 -17.30
C PRO A 114 3.69 -7.66 -17.21
N GLU A 115 3.13 -6.87 -18.13
CA GLU A 115 3.34 -5.42 -18.19
C GLU A 115 2.10 -4.60 -17.84
N ASP A 116 1.01 -5.25 -17.43
CA ASP A 116 -0.21 -4.53 -17.08
C ASP A 116 -0.02 -3.76 -15.76
N GLY A 117 -0.22 -2.44 -15.85
CA GLY A 117 0.01 -1.54 -14.73
C GLY A 117 -0.88 -1.80 -13.51
N TYR A 118 -2.12 -2.29 -13.69
CA TYR A 118 -2.99 -2.64 -12.57
C TYR A 118 -2.46 -3.84 -11.80
N PHE A 119 -2.07 -4.91 -12.51
CA PHE A 119 -1.56 -6.11 -11.86
C PHE A 119 -0.22 -5.86 -11.17
N LEU A 120 0.66 -5.08 -11.80
CA LEU A 120 1.92 -4.66 -11.18
C LEU A 120 1.67 -3.81 -9.94
N LYS A 121 0.71 -2.86 -10.00
CA LYS A 121 0.33 -2.04 -8.85
C LYS A 121 -0.21 -2.87 -7.71
N TYR A 122 -1.13 -3.82 -7.95
CA TYR A 122 -1.63 -4.70 -6.90
C TYR A 122 -0.55 -5.60 -6.30
N LYS A 123 0.42 -6.05 -7.09
CA LYS A 123 1.57 -6.80 -6.55
C LYS A 123 2.45 -5.92 -5.66
N ALA A 124 2.63 -4.65 -6.03
CA ALA A 124 3.30 -3.67 -5.19
C ALA A 124 2.55 -3.40 -3.88
N ASP A 125 1.21 -3.29 -3.94
CA ASP A 125 0.37 -3.13 -2.75
C ASP A 125 0.53 -4.32 -1.78
N ILE A 126 0.65 -5.56 -2.30
CA ILE A 126 0.92 -6.74 -1.48
C ILE A 126 2.29 -6.64 -0.79
N PHE A 127 3.35 -6.30 -1.52
CA PHE A 127 4.68 -6.12 -0.91
C PHE A 127 4.68 -5.00 0.14
N TRP A 128 3.92 -3.94 -0.10
CA TRP A 128 3.75 -2.88 0.90
C TRP A 128 3.12 -3.41 2.19
N MET A 129 2.01 -4.16 2.08
CA MET A 129 1.34 -4.78 3.23
C MET A 129 2.24 -5.77 3.99
N ASP A 130 3.24 -6.36 3.31
CA ASP A 130 4.26 -7.24 3.90
C ASP A 130 5.39 -6.48 4.61
N GLY A 131 5.40 -5.16 4.53
CA GLY A 131 6.51 -4.34 4.99
C GLY A 131 7.74 -4.39 4.07
N GLU A 132 7.64 -5.04 2.89
CA GLU A 132 8.71 -5.11 1.90
C GLU A 132 8.75 -3.83 1.03
N MET A 133 8.90 -2.68 1.69
CA MET A 133 8.75 -1.34 1.09
C MET A 133 9.67 -1.09 -0.10
N GLN A 134 10.87 -1.68 -0.11
CA GLN A 134 11.79 -1.54 -1.25
C GLN A 134 11.25 -2.25 -2.48
N LYS A 135 10.78 -3.49 -2.36
CA LYS A 135 10.18 -4.24 -3.48
C LYS A 135 8.91 -3.57 -3.99
N ALA A 136 8.09 -3.04 -3.06
CA ALA A 136 6.90 -2.27 -3.42
C ALA A 136 7.29 -1.04 -4.26
N ALA A 137 8.27 -0.24 -3.81
CA ALA A 137 8.74 0.94 -4.51
C ALA A 137 9.32 0.62 -5.91
N GLU A 138 10.07 -0.48 -6.04
CA GLU A 138 10.60 -0.94 -7.33
C GLU A 138 9.47 -1.27 -8.33
N LEU A 139 8.42 -1.96 -7.89
CA LEU A 139 7.26 -2.25 -8.74
C LEU A 139 6.44 -1.01 -9.06
N TYR A 140 6.18 -0.12 -8.11
CA TYR A 140 5.51 1.15 -8.39
C TYR A 140 6.28 1.97 -9.42
N LEU A 141 7.62 1.96 -9.36
CA LEU A 141 8.45 2.62 -10.36
C LEU A 141 8.33 1.98 -11.74
N GLN A 142 8.22 0.64 -11.81
CA GLN A 142 7.93 -0.04 -13.08
C GLN A 142 6.56 0.36 -13.62
N VAL A 143 5.52 0.43 -12.78
CA VAL A 143 4.19 0.92 -13.16
C VAL A 143 4.31 2.35 -13.69
N LYS A 144 5.02 3.22 -12.98
CA LYS A 144 5.25 4.61 -13.39
C LYS A 144 5.87 4.72 -14.78
N ASN A 145 6.80 3.87 -15.11
CA ASN A 145 7.53 3.93 -16.37
C ASN A 145 6.78 3.25 -17.54
N LYS A 146 5.87 2.31 -17.27
CA LYS A 146 5.25 1.48 -18.31
C LYS A 146 3.79 1.84 -18.60
N THR A 147 3.05 2.31 -17.61
CA THR A 147 1.63 2.59 -17.79
C THR A 147 1.36 4.04 -18.18
N THR A 148 0.44 4.21 -19.13
CA THR A 148 -0.14 5.52 -19.48
C THR A 148 -1.54 5.71 -18.88
N ASN A 149 -2.00 4.75 -18.06
CA ASN A 149 -3.34 4.76 -17.50
C ASN A 149 -3.44 5.77 -16.35
N GLY A 150 -4.14 6.88 -16.58
CA GLY A 150 -4.32 7.95 -15.61
C GLY A 150 -5.00 7.53 -14.31
N ILE A 151 -5.88 6.51 -14.34
CA ILE A 151 -6.57 6.00 -13.15
C ILE A 151 -5.56 5.31 -12.22
N VAL A 152 -4.69 4.45 -12.76
CA VAL A 152 -3.61 3.80 -11.98
C VAL A 152 -2.71 4.85 -11.32
N TRP A 153 -2.39 5.92 -12.05
CA TRP A 153 -1.61 7.05 -11.53
C TRP A 153 -2.29 7.77 -10.37
N MET A 154 -3.58 8.07 -10.50
CA MET A 154 -4.34 8.73 -9.45
C MET A 154 -4.44 7.87 -8.17
N GLU A 155 -4.64 6.55 -8.34
CA GLU A 155 -4.66 5.61 -7.22
C GLU A 155 -3.29 5.55 -6.52
N MET A 156 -2.20 5.49 -7.27
CA MET A 156 -0.83 5.51 -6.72
C MET A 156 -0.53 6.83 -6.00
N ASP A 157 -0.84 7.97 -6.60
CA ASP A 157 -0.62 9.29 -5.99
C ASP A 157 -1.39 9.42 -4.66
N ARG A 158 -2.66 9.00 -4.62
CA ARG A 158 -3.45 8.97 -3.39
C ARG A 158 -2.82 8.07 -2.33
N PHE A 159 -2.36 6.89 -2.74
CA PHE A 159 -1.68 5.94 -1.88
C PHE A 159 -0.41 6.56 -1.27
N PHE A 160 0.47 7.13 -2.10
CA PHE A 160 1.74 7.71 -1.63
C PHE A 160 1.52 8.87 -0.66
N ARG A 161 0.53 9.73 -0.91
CA ARG A 161 0.16 10.81 0.02
C ARG A 161 -0.37 10.29 1.35
N GLY A 162 -1.13 9.19 1.33
CA GLY A 162 -1.67 8.57 2.54
C GLY A 162 -0.61 7.92 3.42
N TYR A 163 0.41 7.33 2.81
CA TYR A 163 1.43 6.53 3.51
C TYR A 163 2.82 7.19 3.57
N LYS A 164 2.90 8.49 3.29
CA LYS A 164 4.18 9.23 3.33
C LYS A 164 4.86 9.14 4.69
N SER A 165 4.11 9.25 5.78
CA SER A 165 4.63 9.16 7.14
C SER A 165 5.29 7.82 7.44
N GLU A 166 4.72 6.71 6.95
CA GLU A 166 5.27 5.37 7.11
C GLU A 166 6.56 5.18 6.32
N ILE A 167 6.62 5.76 5.11
CA ILE A 167 7.83 5.75 4.27
C ILE A 167 8.98 6.46 4.98
N LEU A 168 8.72 7.66 5.51
CA LEU A 168 9.71 8.46 6.24
C LEU A 168 10.17 7.75 7.52
N LYS A 169 9.22 7.22 8.30
CA LYS A 169 9.50 6.47 9.51
C LYS A 169 10.36 5.23 9.23
N SER A 170 10.07 4.49 8.17
CA SER A 170 10.88 3.34 7.76
C SER A 170 12.33 3.73 7.44
N CYS A 171 12.54 4.88 6.80
CA CYS A 171 13.88 5.41 6.55
C CYS A 171 14.60 5.74 7.86
N GLU A 172 13.93 6.40 8.81
CA GLU A 172 14.49 6.72 10.13
C GLU A 172 14.87 5.47 10.91
N GLU A 173 14.00 4.45 10.90
CA GLU A 173 14.25 3.16 11.56
C GLU A 173 15.46 2.43 10.93
N LEU A 174 15.60 2.44 9.62
CA LEU A 174 16.77 1.87 8.94
C LEU A 174 18.06 2.60 9.31
N ILE A 175 18.03 3.93 9.41
CA ILE A 175 19.19 4.73 9.86
C ILE A 175 19.53 4.42 11.32
N ALA A 176 18.52 4.37 12.19
CA ALA A 176 18.70 4.07 13.61
C ALA A 176 19.28 2.67 13.84
N ASN A 177 18.90 1.70 13.01
CA ASN A 177 19.39 0.32 13.03
C ASN A 177 20.74 0.14 12.28
N HIS A 178 21.42 1.23 11.90
CA HIS A 178 22.67 1.23 11.16
C HIS A 178 22.59 0.65 9.73
N ASN A 179 21.40 0.43 9.18
CA ASN A 179 21.17 -0.06 7.82
C ASN A 179 21.18 1.09 6.80
N LYS A 180 22.24 1.90 6.84
CA LYS A 180 22.36 3.16 6.08
C LYS A 180 22.23 2.98 4.56
N LYS A 181 22.77 1.88 4.02
CA LYS A 181 22.71 1.58 2.58
C LYS A 181 21.28 1.27 2.13
N GLU A 182 20.53 0.53 2.96
CA GLU A 182 19.14 0.19 2.68
C GLU A 182 18.25 1.44 2.78
N ALA A 183 18.49 2.30 3.79
CA ALA A 183 17.81 3.60 3.90
C ALA A 183 18.03 4.46 2.65
N LEU A 184 19.27 4.54 2.17
CA LEU A 184 19.60 5.29 0.97
C LEU A 184 18.91 4.71 -0.26
N ALA A 185 18.99 3.39 -0.48
CA ALA A 185 18.35 2.72 -1.61
C ALA A 185 16.81 2.92 -1.59
N LEU A 186 16.19 2.82 -0.41
CA LEU A 186 14.76 3.07 -0.23
C LEU A 186 14.40 4.50 -0.63
N MET A 187 15.12 5.50 -0.12
CA MET A 187 14.82 6.90 -0.41
C MET A 187 15.13 7.30 -1.86
N GLU A 188 16.11 6.69 -2.51
CA GLU A 188 16.37 6.88 -3.94
C GLU A 188 15.19 6.40 -4.81
N LEU A 189 14.56 5.29 -4.45
CA LEU A 189 13.37 4.80 -5.14
C LEU A 189 12.17 5.74 -4.92
N TRP A 190 11.90 6.13 -3.68
CA TRP A 190 10.77 7.01 -3.36
C TRP A 190 10.93 8.41 -3.92
N SER A 191 12.14 8.96 -3.95
CA SER A 191 12.40 10.27 -4.59
C SER A 191 12.16 10.27 -6.09
N ARG A 192 12.30 9.13 -6.76
CA ARG A 192 11.95 8.96 -8.19
C ARG A 192 10.44 8.79 -8.39
N LEU A 193 9.75 8.20 -7.41
CA LEU A 193 8.30 8.05 -7.43
C LEU A 193 7.61 9.38 -7.17
N ILE A 194 8.08 10.15 -6.19
CA ILE A 194 7.49 11.41 -5.74
C ILE A 194 8.57 12.50 -5.74
N PRO A 195 9.05 12.94 -6.92
CA PRO A 195 10.19 13.87 -7.01
C PRO A 195 9.89 15.28 -6.49
N GLU A 196 8.63 15.66 -6.43
CA GLU A 196 8.18 17.01 -6.01
C GLU A 196 7.84 17.11 -4.52
N ASP A 197 8.05 16.03 -3.75
CA ASP A 197 7.77 16.02 -2.31
C ASP A 197 9.01 16.40 -1.50
N ASP A 198 8.96 17.57 -0.86
CA ASP A 198 10.09 18.14 -0.11
C ASP A 198 10.53 17.27 1.06
N ASP A 199 9.60 16.58 1.75
CA ASP A 199 9.93 15.71 2.88
C ASP A 199 10.70 14.48 2.41
N ILE A 200 10.29 13.87 1.30
CA ILE A 200 10.99 12.75 0.66
C ILE A 200 12.38 13.19 0.18
N GLN A 201 12.52 14.37 -0.42
CA GLN A 201 13.81 14.90 -0.84
C GLN A 201 14.72 15.22 0.37
N GLY A 202 14.15 15.74 1.44
CA GLY A 202 14.85 15.96 2.72
C GLY A 202 15.36 14.65 3.33
N ALA A 203 14.54 13.62 3.37
CA ALA A 203 14.94 12.29 3.85
C ALA A 203 16.01 11.64 2.97
N LEU A 204 15.95 11.81 1.65
CA LEU A 204 17.00 11.37 0.73
C LEU A 204 18.33 12.09 1.01
N TYR A 205 18.29 13.40 1.22
CA TYR A 205 19.47 14.17 1.57
C TYR A 205 20.10 13.69 2.89
N LEU A 206 19.26 13.44 3.90
CA LEU A 206 19.70 12.89 5.18
C LEU A 206 20.35 11.50 5.00
N ALA A 207 19.70 10.59 4.29
CA ALA A 207 20.22 9.26 4.01
C ALA A 207 21.59 9.31 3.28
N LYS A 208 21.74 10.20 2.29
CA LYS A 208 23.02 10.44 1.59
C LYS A 208 24.09 10.94 2.55
N THR A 209 23.78 11.90 3.41
CA THR A 209 24.71 12.47 4.36
C THR A 209 25.20 11.43 5.38
N VAL A 210 24.26 10.62 5.91
CA VAL A 210 24.59 9.55 6.86
C VAL A 210 25.39 8.43 6.20
N CYS A 211 25.14 8.14 4.93
CA CYS A 211 25.89 7.15 4.16
C CYS A 211 27.30 7.61 3.80
N ALA A 212 27.47 8.91 3.53
CA ALA A 212 28.76 9.50 3.13
C ALA A 212 29.74 9.63 4.32
N ARG A 213 29.23 9.65 5.58
CA ARG A 213 30.09 9.64 6.76
C ARG A 213 30.81 8.30 6.87
N THR A 214 32.11 8.35 6.69
CA THR A 214 32.96 7.16 6.80
C THR A 214 33.00 6.66 8.26
N GLN A 215 33.24 5.36 8.45
CA GLN A 215 33.44 4.75 9.75
C GLN A 215 34.55 5.49 10.56
N SER A 216 35.56 5.94 9.85
CA SER A 216 36.69 6.71 10.37
C SER A 216 36.27 8.08 10.96
N GLU A 217 35.31 8.78 10.33
CA GLU A 217 34.82 10.08 10.85
C GLU A 217 33.98 9.88 12.12
N ILE A 218 33.18 8.82 12.16
CA ILE A 218 32.40 8.45 13.33
C ILE A 218 33.32 8.05 14.49
N GLU A 219 34.33 7.24 14.23
CA GLU A 219 35.33 6.85 15.23
C GLU A 219 36.13 8.05 15.75
N LYS A 220 36.45 9.02 14.90
CA LYS A 220 37.08 10.27 15.29
C LYS A 220 36.19 11.12 16.19
N GLU A 221 34.91 11.32 15.84
CA GLU A 221 33.92 12.03 16.69
C GLU A 221 33.75 11.33 18.06
N ILE A 222 33.63 10.01 18.06
CA ILE A 222 33.56 9.22 19.30
C ILE A 222 34.86 9.37 20.13
N GLY A 223 36.00 9.40 19.46
CA GLY A 223 37.30 9.64 20.11
C GLY A 223 37.38 11.02 20.77
N GLU A 224 36.92 12.05 20.07
CA GLU A 224 36.86 13.42 20.56
C GLU A 224 35.91 13.56 21.77
N ILE A 225 34.72 12.94 21.72
CA ILE A 225 33.76 12.91 22.81
C ILE A 225 34.32 12.18 24.03
N ARG A 226 34.98 11.03 23.83
CA ARG A 226 35.64 10.29 24.91
C ARG A 226 36.78 11.08 25.53
N ALA A 227 37.55 11.83 24.75
CA ALA A 227 38.61 12.71 25.24
C ALA A 227 38.05 13.84 26.13
N VAL A 228 36.94 14.47 25.71
CA VAL A 228 36.27 15.51 26.49
C VAL A 228 35.72 14.94 27.83
N ILE A 229 35.05 13.80 27.79
CA ILE A 229 34.52 13.12 28.99
C ILE A 229 35.68 12.67 29.90
N GLY A 230 36.75 12.12 29.32
CA GLY A 230 37.94 11.68 30.08
C GLY A 230 38.69 12.82 30.75
N THR A 231 38.69 14.00 30.14
CA THR A 231 39.34 15.21 30.70
C THR A 231 38.54 15.80 31.86
N GLN A 232 37.23 15.60 31.90
CA GLN A 232 36.37 16.08 33.00
C GLN A 232 36.36 15.15 34.22
N MET A 233 36.84 13.90 34.06
CA MET A 233 36.91 12.92 35.18
C MET A 233 38.22 12.91 35.94
N ILE A 234 39.24 13.70 35.58
CA ILE A 234 40.53 13.77 36.26
C ILE A 234 40.74 15.18 36.84
N THR A 235 39.88 15.60 37.74
CA THR A 235 40.31 16.47 38.84
C THR A 235 40.47 15.58 40.08
N PRO A 236 41.67 15.35 40.56
CA PRO A 236 41.83 14.66 41.82
C PRO A 236 41.26 15.54 42.93
N VAL A 237 40.14 15.11 43.49
CA VAL A 237 39.69 15.66 44.77
C VAL A 237 40.79 15.34 45.76
N SER A 238 41.52 16.37 46.14
CA SER A 238 42.48 16.32 47.25
C SER A 238 41.71 15.94 48.52
N VAL A 239 41.79 14.68 48.88
CA VAL A 239 41.29 14.18 50.16
C VAL A 239 42.23 14.70 51.22
N GLU A 240 41.87 15.79 51.90
CA GLU A 240 42.48 16.17 53.18
C GLU A 240 42.34 15.00 54.16
N LYS A 241 43.50 14.47 54.55
CA LYS A 241 43.61 13.47 55.62
C LYS A 241 43.29 14.15 56.92
N ASN A 242 42.11 13.90 57.46
CA ASN A 242 41.80 14.16 58.86
C ASN A 242 42.03 12.83 59.66
N PRO A 243 42.97 12.82 60.63
CA PRO A 243 43.19 11.63 61.40
C PRO A 243 42.32 11.63 62.67
N GLY A 244 41.58 10.58 62.84
CA GLY A 244 41.05 10.19 64.13
C GLY A 244 39.57 10.21 64.34
N LYS A 245 38.97 9.03 64.36
CA LYS A 245 38.25 8.43 65.49
C LYS A 245 37.59 7.09 65.18
N SER A 246 38.14 6.08 65.91
CA SER A 246 37.44 4.93 66.51
C SER A 246 36.22 4.27 65.86
N ARG A 247 36.44 3.15 65.33
CA ARG A 247 35.79 1.84 65.53
C ARG A 247 34.58 1.78 66.48
N LYS A 248 33.37 1.48 65.86
CA LYS A 248 32.38 0.63 66.55
C LYS A 248 31.76 -0.34 65.58
N GLN A 249 31.93 -1.62 65.86
CA GLN A 249 31.24 -2.77 65.32
C GLN A 249 29.77 -2.66 65.69
N ILE A 250 28.89 -2.91 64.75
CA ILE A 250 27.53 -3.45 65.01
C ILE A 250 27.27 -4.58 64.03
N LYS A 251 26.86 -5.67 64.67
CA LYS A 251 26.63 -7.00 64.10
C LYS A 251 25.50 -7.10 63.16
N SER A 252 25.62 -8.11 62.32
CA SER A 252 24.60 -8.83 61.59
C SER A 252 23.27 -9.05 62.33
N ASP A 253 22.19 -8.95 61.66
CA ASP A 253 21.11 -9.93 61.80
C ASP A 253 20.37 -10.14 60.49
N ARG A 254 20.36 -11.41 60.13
CA ARG A 254 19.46 -12.02 59.12
C ARG A 254 18.09 -12.19 59.76
N THR A 255 17.04 -11.93 59.03
CA THR A 255 15.86 -12.80 59.04
C THR A 255 15.13 -12.73 57.70
N SER A 256 14.96 -13.86 57.14
CA SER A 256 14.02 -14.33 56.18
C SER A 256 12.59 -14.09 56.66
N ASP A 257 11.67 -13.77 55.73
CA ASP A 257 10.36 -14.40 55.71
C ASP A 257 9.70 -14.28 54.34
N GLU A 258 9.35 -15.44 53.88
CA GLU A 258 8.39 -15.74 52.82
C GLU A 258 6.96 -15.43 53.31
N THR A 259 6.07 -15.03 52.42
CA THR A 259 4.65 -15.48 52.27
C THR A 259 4.00 -14.67 51.19
N SER A 260 3.61 -15.29 50.10
CA SER A 260 2.37 -15.87 49.64
C SER A 260 1.19 -14.86 49.41
N ALA A 261 0.82 -14.86 48.14
CA ALA A 261 -0.54 -14.95 47.55
C ALA A 261 -1.69 -14.08 48.13
N ASP A 262 -2.38 -13.46 47.28
CA ASP A 262 -3.76 -13.62 46.85
C ASP A 262 -4.49 -12.32 46.48
N ASP A 263 -5.17 -12.39 45.36
CA ASP A 263 -6.47 -11.78 45.02
C ASP A 263 -6.78 -10.33 45.44
N VAL A 264 -6.96 -9.47 44.46
CA VAL A 264 -8.17 -8.61 44.39
C VAL A 264 -8.56 -8.29 42.94
N ASN A 265 -9.59 -8.95 42.51
CA ASN A 265 -10.48 -8.64 41.42
C ASN A 265 -11.24 -7.34 41.75
N LYS A 266 -11.12 -6.32 40.88
CA LYS A 266 -12.05 -5.17 40.96
C LYS A 266 -12.43 -4.66 39.56
N LYS A 267 -13.65 -4.97 39.19
CA LYS A 267 -14.49 -4.32 38.20
C LYS A 267 -14.23 -2.80 38.14
N VAL A 268 -14.06 -2.26 36.94
CA VAL A 268 -14.45 -0.90 36.63
C VAL A 268 -15.24 -0.91 35.33
N SER A 269 -16.39 -0.40 35.44
CA SER A 269 -17.51 -0.12 34.55
C SER A 269 -17.14 0.69 33.31
N ASP A 270 -17.87 0.36 32.21
CA ASP A 270 -18.04 1.15 30.98
C ASP A 270 -18.47 2.60 31.23
N PRO A 271 -18.09 3.50 30.36
CA PRO A 271 -18.96 4.61 30.00
C PRO A 271 -19.30 4.63 28.50
N SER A 272 -20.57 4.37 28.25
CA SER A 272 -21.50 5.05 27.30
C SER A 272 -20.93 5.78 26.10
N THR A 273 -21.22 5.19 24.94
CA THR A 273 -21.67 5.72 23.64
C THR A 273 -22.10 7.19 23.67
N GLU A 274 -21.39 8.02 22.92
CA GLU A 274 -21.96 9.18 22.22
C GLU A 274 -21.68 9.03 20.72
N THR A 275 -22.75 8.79 19.99
CA THR A 275 -22.83 8.82 18.54
C THR A 275 -22.92 10.25 18.07
N GLU A 276 -21.87 10.80 17.48
CA GLU A 276 -21.98 12.02 16.66
C GLU A 276 -22.45 11.65 15.24
N GLU A 277 -23.65 12.09 14.92
CA GLU A 277 -24.19 12.13 13.56
C GLU A 277 -23.34 13.07 12.69
N VAL A 278 -22.58 12.51 11.76
CA VAL A 278 -21.93 13.29 10.70
C VAL A 278 -22.94 13.47 9.56
N LYS A 279 -23.45 14.70 9.44
CA LYS A 279 -24.28 15.15 8.32
C LYS A 279 -23.54 15.01 6.99
N ALA A 280 -24.20 14.35 6.04
CA ALA A 280 -23.78 14.30 4.65
C ALA A 280 -23.74 15.71 4.02
N PRO A 281 -22.75 16.02 3.18
CA PRO A 281 -22.75 17.24 2.39
C PRO A 281 -23.67 17.13 1.17
N ALA A 282 -24.37 18.24 0.94
CA ALA A 282 -25.41 18.45 -0.04
C ALA A 282 -25.01 18.24 -1.50
N ASP A 283 -25.99 17.83 -2.29
CA ASP A 283 -26.07 17.70 -3.72
C ASP A 283 -25.34 18.79 -4.53
N ILE A 284 -24.38 18.36 -5.33
CA ILE A 284 -23.86 19.15 -6.45
C ILE A 284 -24.65 18.76 -7.70
N GLN A 285 -25.61 19.59 -8.03
CA GLN A 285 -26.29 19.55 -9.33
C GLN A 285 -25.32 20.00 -10.44
N VAL A 286 -24.89 19.06 -11.27
CA VAL A 286 -24.19 19.37 -12.51
C VAL A 286 -25.24 19.75 -13.56
N LYS A 287 -25.30 21.04 -13.91
CA LYS A 287 -26.03 21.52 -15.09
C LYS A 287 -25.31 21.02 -16.35
N VAL A 288 -25.93 20.13 -17.08
CA VAL A 288 -25.56 19.81 -18.45
C VAL A 288 -26.14 20.94 -19.32
N SER A 289 -25.27 21.76 -19.93
CA SER A 289 -25.65 22.66 -21.03
C SER A 289 -25.60 21.85 -22.31
N GLU A 290 -26.74 21.74 -22.95
CA GLU A 290 -26.88 21.33 -24.34
C GLU A 290 -26.36 22.47 -25.22
N GLU A 291 -25.35 22.19 -26.04
CA GLU A 291 -25.05 22.78 -27.36
C GLU A 291 -24.46 21.69 -28.27
#